data_d640c507a24efe4f73e4eef8c931b3d5
#
_entry.id   d640c507a24efe4f73e4eef8c931b3d5
#
_cell.length_a   1.000
_cell.length_b   1.000
_cell.length_c   1.000
_cell.angle_alpha   90.00
_cell.angle_beta   90.00
_cell.angle_gamma   90.00
#
_symmetry.space_group_name_H-M   'P 1'
#
loop_
_entity.id
_entity.type
_entity.pdbx_description
1 polymer ?
#
loop_
_entity_poly.entity_id
_entity_poly.type
_entity_poly.pdbx_seq_one_letter_code
_entity_poly.pdbx_strand_id
1 'polypeptide(L)'
;TNTAQFKFVSLLASKYENLCVVGDDDQSIYKFRGANIGNILGFEHVFPDAAVIRLEQNYRSTQNILRAANEVIAHNTARKPKTLWTENQEGEKIHFRQFMNGYEEAEYVVGEIAGARREGKGMYKDFAVLYRTNAQSRLFEEKCLLANIPYKIVGGVNFYARKEIKDLLCYLKTIDNAKDDLAVRRIINVPKRGIGATTLSRVQDYADQMDISFYDALRVAEEIPSIGRSLSKIDGFVTFIQGLKSKAEAYTVRELLEEIIRLTGYVTELEAEDTEESRARIENIDELISKTEAYQEAGEERGEPATLSGFLEEIALIADIDSVDPDQDYVLLMTLHSAKGLEFPNVFLVGMEDGIFPSYMSIMSDDHSDLEEERRLCYVGITRAMKELTMTSARQRMIRGDVQY
;
A
#
# COMPACT_ATOMS: atom_id res chain seq x y z
N THR A 1 20.74 11.10 -3.31
CA THR A 1 21.15 12.28 -2.51
C THR A 1 20.38 13.52 -2.97
N ASN A 2 20.02 14.41 -2.03
CA ASN A 2 19.46 15.72 -2.36
C ASN A 2 20.56 16.74 -2.65
N THR A 3 20.18 17.91 -3.16
CA THR A 3 21.11 18.98 -3.54
C THR A 3 21.95 19.49 -2.36
N ALA A 4 21.35 19.60 -1.16
CA ALA A 4 22.09 20.05 0.04
C ALA A 4 23.15 19.05 0.47
N GLN A 5 22.84 17.75 0.45
CA GLN A 5 23.80 16.67 0.72
C GLN A 5 24.95 16.68 -0.28
N PHE A 6 24.64 16.83 -1.57
CA PHE A 6 25.67 16.91 -2.60
C PHE A 6 26.58 18.11 -2.39
N LYS A 7 26.02 19.29 -2.13
CA LYS A 7 26.79 20.52 -1.83
C LYS A 7 27.67 20.36 -0.60
N PHE A 8 27.14 19.73 0.46
CA PHE A 8 27.92 19.47 1.67
C PHE A 8 29.13 18.57 1.39
N VAL A 9 28.94 17.46 0.68
CA VAL A 9 30.03 16.54 0.31
C VAL A 9 31.04 17.22 -0.58
N SER A 10 30.60 18.03 -1.57
CA SER A 10 31.48 18.78 -2.47
C SER A 10 32.35 19.77 -1.69
N LEU A 11 31.80 20.48 -0.70
CA LEU A 11 32.57 21.39 0.15
C LEU A 11 33.61 20.66 1.00
N LEU A 12 33.26 19.48 1.56
CA LEU A 12 34.20 18.67 2.31
C LEU A 12 35.36 18.15 1.45
N ALA A 13 35.06 17.77 0.21
CA ALA A 13 36.06 17.24 -0.73
C ALA A 13 36.90 18.31 -1.42
N SER A 14 36.49 19.59 -1.39
CA SER A 14 37.03 20.68 -2.22
C SER A 14 38.54 20.88 -2.14
N LYS A 15 39.17 20.51 -1.04
CA LYS A 15 40.61 20.74 -0.83
C LYS A 15 41.50 19.66 -1.46
N TYR A 16 41.07 18.40 -1.35
CA TYR A 16 41.90 17.26 -1.75
C TYR A 16 41.30 16.45 -2.91
N GLU A 17 40.03 16.69 -3.22
CA GLU A 17 39.23 16.00 -4.23
C GLU A 17 39.29 14.46 -4.14
N ASN A 18 39.66 13.96 -2.96
CA ASN A 18 39.69 12.53 -2.67
C ASN A 18 38.26 12.04 -2.36
N LEU A 19 37.45 11.92 -3.39
CA LEU A 19 36.04 11.57 -3.32
C LEU A 19 35.73 10.48 -4.35
N CYS A 20 35.10 9.41 -3.88
CA CYS A 20 34.50 8.39 -4.74
C CYS A 20 32.99 8.39 -4.51
N VAL A 21 32.21 8.54 -5.57
CA VAL A 21 30.75 8.44 -5.54
C VAL A 21 30.31 7.24 -6.37
N VAL A 22 29.30 6.52 -5.88
CA VAL A 22 28.68 5.39 -6.58
C VAL A 22 27.21 5.66 -6.70
N GLY A 23 26.66 5.47 -7.88
CA GLY A 23 25.23 5.66 -8.14
C GLY A 23 24.79 4.99 -9.43
N ASP A 24 23.51 4.89 -9.58
CA ASP A 24 22.86 4.39 -10.80
C ASP A 24 21.71 5.34 -11.14
N ASP A 25 21.88 6.12 -12.20
CA ASP A 25 20.89 7.08 -12.69
C ASP A 25 19.60 6.37 -13.13
N ASP A 26 19.70 5.18 -13.72
CA ASP A 26 18.55 4.37 -14.12
C ASP A 26 17.76 3.78 -12.94
N GLN A 27 18.30 3.85 -11.71
CA GLN A 27 17.63 3.46 -10.48
C GLN A 27 17.29 4.66 -9.57
N SER A 28 17.27 5.88 -10.10
CA SER A 28 16.88 7.08 -9.36
C SER A 28 15.35 7.19 -9.29
N ILE A 29 14.77 6.67 -8.20
CA ILE A 29 13.32 6.51 -7.99
C ILE A 29 12.81 7.18 -6.70
N TYR A 30 13.53 8.14 -6.14
CA TYR A 30 13.18 8.82 -4.88
C TYR A 30 13.10 10.35 -5.04
N LYS A 31 12.68 10.85 -6.23
CA LYS A 31 12.45 12.29 -6.48
C LYS A 31 11.49 12.87 -5.46
N PHE A 32 10.42 12.15 -5.14
CA PHE A 32 9.43 12.50 -4.15
C PHE A 32 9.97 12.66 -2.70
N ARG A 33 11.14 12.06 -2.40
CA ARG A 33 11.87 12.28 -1.14
C ARG A 33 12.99 13.32 -1.26
N GLY A 34 12.95 14.13 -2.31
CA GLY A 34 13.91 15.18 -2.57
C GLY A 34 15.25 14.70 -3.17
N ALA A 35 15.34 13.44 -3.64
CA ALA A 35 16.50 12.98 -4.39
C ALA A 35 16.58 13.73 -5.74
N ASN A 36 17.80 14.12 -6.11
CA ASN A 36 18.06 14.82 -7.36
C ASN A 36 19.02 14.02 -8.23
N ILE A 37 18.51 13.48 -9.33
CA ILE A 37 19.29 12.75 -10.33
C ILE A 37 20.41 13.62 -10.95
N GLY A 38 20.21 14.93 -11.02
CA GLY A 38 21.20 15.88 -11.50
C GLY A 38 22.53 15.85 -10.74
N ASN A 39 22.50 15.40 -9.47
CA ASN A 39 23.74 15.27 -8.68
C ASN A 39 24.71 14.24 -9.27
N ILE A 40 24.20 13.11 -9.79
CA ILE A 40 25.05 12.08 -10.40
C ILE A 40 25.33 12.39 -11.88
N LEU A 41 24.34 12.90 -12.60
CA LEU A 41 24.49 13.26 -14.01
C LEU A 41 25.48 14.43 -14.21
N GLY A 42 25.42 15.43 -13.31
CA GLY A 42 26.25 16.62 -13.34
C GLY A 42 27.55 16.53 -12.54
N PHE A 43 27.91 15.36 -12.02
CA PHE A 43 29.08 15.21 -11.14
C PHE A 43 30.39 15.69 -11.78
N GLU A 44 30.61 15.33 -13.05
CA GLU A 44 31.81 15.71 -13.83
C GLU A 44 31.89 17.22 -14.10
N HIS A 45 30.78 17.97 -14.02
CA HIS A 45 30.82 19.45 -14.12
C HIS A 45 31.37 20.08 -12.84
N VAL A 46 31.20 19.43 -11.68
CA VAL A 46 31.74 19.91 -10.41
C VAL A 46 33.16 19.40 -10.18
N PHE A 47 33.47 18.20 -10.64
CA PHE A 47 34.76 17.53 -10.54
C PHE A 47 35.23 17.11 -11.95
N PRO A 48 35.83 18.04 -12.73
CA PRO A 48 36.17 17.78 -14.16
C PRO A 48 37.22 16.68 -14.36
N ASP A 49 38.08 16.45 -13.36
CA ASP A 49 39.12 15.42 -13.43
C ASP A 49 38.64 14.04 -12.89
N ALA A 50 37.37 13.90 -12.62
CA ALA A 50 36.83 12.63 -12.10
C ALA A 50 36.91 11.52 -13.15
N ALA A 51 37.46 10.38 -12.77
CA ALA A 51 37.44 9.17 -13.57
C ALA A 51 36.08 8.48 -13.45
N VAL A 52 35.37 8.30 -14.57
CA VAL A 52 34.08 7.63 -14.60
C VAL A 52 34.27 6.18 -15.03
N ILE A 53 33.92 5.25 -14.11
CA ILE A 53 33.94 3.81 -14.36
C ILE A 53 32.50 3.31 -14.44
N ARG A 54 32.14 2.67 -15.55
CA ARG A 54 30.81 2.08 -15.77
C ARG A 54 30.83 0.61 -15.43
N LEU A 55 29.92 0.20 -14.53
CA LEU A 55 29.72 -1.21 -14.17
C LEU A 55 28.52 -1.72 -14.98
N GLU A 56 28.80 -2.35 -16.14
CA GLU A 56 27.75 -2.78 -17.08
C GLU A 56 27.48 -4.28 -17.01
N GLN A 57 28.38 -5.06 -16.41
CA GLN A 57 28.16 -6.48 -16.23
C GLN A 57 27.20 -6.74 -15.07
N ASN A 58 26.12 -7.45 -15.37
CA ASN A 58 25.11 -7.90 -14.41
C ASN A 58 25.32 -9.39 -14.11
N TYR A 59 25.26 -9.76 -12.84
CA TYR A 59 25.46 -11.13 -12.37
C TYR A 59 24.18 -11.78 -11.85
N ARG A 60 23.06 -11.04 -11.83
CA ARG A 60 21.80 -11.45 -11.24
C ARG A 60 20.89 -12.12 -12.25
N SER A 61 20.55 -11.39 -13.30
CA SER A 61 19.43 -11.70 -14.20
C SER A 61 19.88 -12.48 -15.44
N THR A 62 18.94 -13.20 -16.04
CA THR A 62 19.10 -13.82 -17.35
C THR A 62 19.15 -12.75 -18.47
N GLN A 63 19.62 -13.14 -19.66
CA GLN A 63 19.77 -12.23 -20.81
C GLN A 63 18.42 -11.67 -21.28
N ASN A 64 17.35 -12.48 -21.28
CA ASN A 64 16.01 -12.03 -21.69
C ASN A 64 15.47 -10.93 -20.76
N ILE A 65 15.68 -11.05 -19.44
CA ILE A 65 15.28 -10.04 -18.47
C ILE A 65 16.05 -8.73 -18.69
N LEU A 66 17.38 -8.82 -18.87
CA LEU A 66 18.20 -7.61 -19.11
C LEU A 66 17.88 -6.95 -20.44
N ARG A 67 17.57 -7.71 -21.49
CA ARG A 67 17.15 -7.15 -22.78
C ARG A 67 15.90 -6.30 -22.62
N ALA A 68 14.88 -6.82 -21.92
CA ALA A 68 13.67 -6.06 -21.66
C ALA A 68 13.93 -4.81 -20.80
N ALA A 69 14.75 -4.92 -19.76
CA ALA A 69 15.13 -3.78 -18.93
C ALA A 69 15.85 -2.69 -19.73
N ASN A 70 16.81 -3.06 -20.58
CA ASN A 70 17.52 -2.14 -21.44
C ASN A 70 16.58 -1.44 -22.43
N GLU A 71 15.64 -2.16 -23.04
CA GLU A 71 14.66 -1.60 -23.98
C GLU A 71 13.75 -0.57 -23.26
N VAL A 72 13.24 -0.89 -22.09
CA VAL A 72 12.39 0.03 -21.33
C VAL A 72 13.15 1.32 -20.98
N ILE A 73 14.36 1.20 -20.44
CA ILE A 73 15.10 2.38 -19.95
C ILE A 73 15.70 3.22 -21.08
N ALA A 74 15.88 2.64 -22.27
CA ALA A 74 16.40 3.37 -23.45
C ALA A 74 15.53 4.55 -23.87
N HIS A 75 14.24 4.53 -23.51
CA HIS A 75 13.32 5.64 -23.77
C HIS A 75 13.52 6.87 -22.88
N ASN A 76 14.33 6.79 -21.82
CA ASN A 76 14.68 7.94 -21.00
C ASN A 76 15.79 8.76 -21.64
N THR A 77 15.64 10.07 -21.59
CA THR A 77 16.61 11.03 -22.14
C THR A 77 17.60 11.53 -21.10
N ALA A 78 17.15 11.71 -19.85
CA ALA A 78 17.96 12.15 -18.72
C ALA A 78 18.72 10.98 -18.08
N ARG A 79 19.71 10.42 -18.82
CA ARG A 79 20.54 9.30 -18.34
C ARG A 79 21.95 9.31 -18.96
N LYS A 80 22.90 8.67 -18.29
CA LYS A 80 24.19 8.33 -18.88
C LYS A 80 24.03 7.01 -19.66
N PRO A 81 24.30 7.00 -20.99
CA PRO A 81 24.13 5.79 -21.79
C PRO A 81 24.97 4.63 -21.25
N LYS A 82 24.32 3.53 -20.93
CA LYS A 82 24.93 2.24 -20.59
C LYS A 82 23.99 1.13 -21.01
N THR A 83 24.54 -0.07 -21.23
CA THR A 83 23.76 -1.25 -21.58
C THR A 83 24.22 -2.40 -20.67
N LEU A 84 23.31 -2.87 -19.83
CA LEU A 84 23.62 -4.03 -19.00
C LEU A 84 23.74 -5.29 -19.84
N TRP A 85 24.75 -6.10 -19.57
CA TRP A 85 24.98 -7.39 -20.16
C TRP A 85 25.32 -8.44 -19.09
N THR A 86 25.18 -9.72 -19.41
CA THR A 86 25.46 -10.82 -18.50
C THR A 86 26.02 -12.04 -19.23
N GLU A 87 26.82 -12.83 -18.53
CA GLU A 87 27.25 -14.16 -18.94
C GLU A 87 26.24 -15.26 -18.56
N ASN A 88 25.20 -14.91 -17.80
CA ASN A 88 24.14 -15.82 -17.45
C ASN A 88 23.44 -16.34 -18.71
N GLN A 89 22.78 -17.48 -18.60
CA GLN A 89 22.00 -18.08 -19.67
C GLN A 89 20.93 -17.13 -20.24
N GLU A 90 20.41 -17.45 -21.43
CA GLU A 90 19.35 -16.67 -22.06
C GLU A 90 18.11 -16.59 -21.17
N GLY A 91 17.76 -17.70 -20.52
CA GLY A 91 16.62 -17.82 -19.61
C GLY A 91 15.28 -17.93 -20.35
N GLU A 92 14.22 -18.02 -19.56
CA GLU A 92 12.86 -18.04 -20.09
C GLU A 92 12.46 -16.67 -20.67
N LYS A 93 11.51 -16.68 -21.60
CA LYS A 93 10.90 -15.45 -22.10
C LYS A 93 10.06 -14.79 -21.01
N ILE A 94 9.96 -13.47 -21.06
CA ILE A 94 9.06 -12.75 -20.17
C ILE A 94 7.62 -13.10 -20.52
N HIS A 95 6.85 -13.48 -19.51
CA HIS A 95 5.43 -13.75 -19.65
C HIS A 95 4.64 -12.47 -19.41
N PHE A 96 3.75 -12.14 -20.35
CA PHE A 96 2.78 -11.07 -20.18
C PHE A 96 1.37 -11.64 -20.28
N ARG A 97 0.50 -11.29 -19.31
CA ARG A 97 -0.90 -11.68 -19.32
C ARG A 97 -1.81 -10.52 -18.95
N GLN A 98 -2.92 -10.42 -19.67
CA GLN A 98 -3.96 -9.45 -19.41
C GLN A 98 -5.23 -10.18 -18.95
N PHE A 99 -5.83 -9.70 -17.88
CA PHE A 99 -7.04 -10.23 -17.24
C PHE A 99 -8.20 -9.27 -17.44
N MET A 100 -9.43 -9.75 -17.20
CA MET A 100 -10.61 -8.87 -17.26
C MET A 100 -10.60 -7.89 -16.09
N ASN A 101 -10.25 -8.36 -14.88
CA ASN A 101 -10.26 -7.55 -13.67
C ASN A 101 -9.11 -7.93 -12.71
N GLY A 102 -8.95 -7.13 -11.65
CA GLY A 102 -7.89 -7.34 -10.66
C GLY A 102 -8.06 -8.61 -9.82
N TYR A 103 -9.27 -9.14 -9.68
CA TYR A 103 -9.51 -10.41 -8.97
C TYR A 103 -8.94 -11.60 -9.75
N GLU A 104 -9.20 -11.65 -11.06
CA GLU A 104 -8.63 -12.67 -11.93
C GLU A 104 -7.10 -12.59 -11.99
N GLU A 105 -6.55 -11.37 -12.01
CA GLU A 105 -5.11 -11.14 -11.95
C GLU A 105 -4.50 -11.74 -10.67
N ALA A 106 -5.07 -11.39 -9.51
CA ALA A 106 -4.59 -11.88 -8.22
C ALA A 106 -4.74 -13.41 -8.09
N GLU A 107 -5.86 -13.97 -8.56
CA GLU A 107 -6.10 -15.40 -8.57
C GLU A 107 -5.09 -16.17 -9.45
N TYR A 108 -4.80 -15.63 -10.62
CA TYR A 108 -3.77 -16.19 -11.50
C TYR A 108 -2.39 -16.20 -10.83
N VAL A 109 -1.95 -15.05 -10.32
CA VAL A 109 -0.62 -14.92 -9.70
C VAL A 109 -0.45 -15.86 -8.52
N VAL A 110 -1.42 -15.88 -7.62
CA VAL A 110 -1.39 -16.77 -6.44
C VAL A 110 -1.50 -18.25 -6.87
N GLY A 111 -2.30 -18.54 -7.90
CA GLY A 111 -2.43 -19.87 -8.48
C GLY A 111 -1.12 -20.38 -9.10
N GLU A 112 -0.39 -19.56 -9.83
CA GLU A 112 0.95 -19.90 -10.39
C GLU A 112 1.95 -20.19 -9.27
N ILE A 113 2.00 -19.38 -8.22
CA ILE A 113 2.86 -19.59 -7.06
C ILE A 113 2.53 -20.94 -6.37
N ALA A 114 1.24 -21.20 -6.13
CA ALA A 114 0.78 -22.46 -5.56
C ALA A 114 1.14 -23.66 -6.46
N GLY A 115 0.97 -23.51 -7.76
CA GLY A 115 1.32 -24.52 -8.76
C GLY A 115 2.81 -24.83 -8.76
N ALA A 116 3.64 -23.81 -8.84
CA ALA A 116 5.10 -23.97 -8.81
C ALA A 116 5.59 -24.66 -7.53
N ARG A 117 5.00 -24.31 -6.39
CA ARG A 117 5.32 -24.96 -5.10
C ARG A 117 4.96 -26.44 -5.10
N ARG A 118 3.78 -26.81 -5.62
CA ARG A 118 3.32 -28.20 -5.72
C ARG A 118 4.19 -29.02 -6.67
N GLU A 119 4.66 -28.41 -7.75
CA GLU A 119 5.53 -29.05 -8.74
C GLU A 119 7.01 -29.11 -8.32
N GLY A 120 7.34 -28.57 -7.14
CA GLY A 120 8.72 -28.53 -6.63
C GLY A 120 9.65 -27.59 -7.38
N LYS A 121 9.11 -26.62 -8.12
CA LYS A 121 9.87 -25.63 -8.90
C LYS A 121 10.44 -24.48 -8.06
N GLY A 122 10.07 -24.38 -6.79
CA GLY A 122 10.58 -23.35 -5.87
C GLY A 122 9.92 -23.40 -4.50
N MET A 123 10.50 -22.67 -3.57
CA MET A 123 9.93 -22.36 -2.25
C MET A 123 9.11 -21.07 -2.35
N TYR A 124 8.18 -20.80 -1.44
CA TYR A 124 7.41 -19.55 -1.44
C TYR A 124 8.31 -18.31 -1.39
N LYS A 125 9.40 -18.35 -0.63
CA LYS A 125 10.41 -17.28 -0.55
C LYS A 125 11.13 -16.95 -1.85
N ASP A 126 11.04 -17.83 -2.85
CA ASP A 126 11.63 -17.62 -4.17
C ASP A 126 10.73 -16.74 -5.06
N PHE A 127 9.54 -16.36 -4.59
CA PHE A 127 8.55 -15.57 -5.31
C PHE A 127 8.34 -14.21 -4.64
N ALA A 128 8.32 -13.16 -5.46
CA ALA A 128 7.93 -11.83 -5.06
C ALA A 128 6.85 -11.26 -5.98
N VAL A 129 5.83 -10.65 -5.40
CA VAL A 129 4.81 -9.88 -6.11
C VAL A 129 5.08 -8.40 -5.88
N LEU A 130 5.39 -7.68 -6.96
CA LEU A 130 5.74 -6.27 -6.95
C LEU A 130 4.60 -5.44 -7.55
N TYR A 131 4.15 -4.45 -6.81
CA TYR A 131 3.06 -3.56 -7.21
C TYR A 131 3.46 -2.10 -7.05
N ARG A 132 2.71 -1.19 -7.70
CA ARG A 132 3.00 0.25 -7.67
C ARG A 132 2.60 0.91 -6.37
N THR A 133 1.42 0.60 -5.84
CA THR A 133 0.89 1.22 -4.62
C THR A 133 0.53 0.17 -3.58
N ASN A 134 0.57 0.58 -2.30
CA ASN A 134 0.24 -0.31 -1.19
C ASN A 134 -1.22 -0.81 -1.24
N ALA A 135 -2.15 -0.03 -1.79
CA ALA A 135 -3.55 -0.41 -1.91
C ALA A 135 -3.73 -1.72 -2.71
N GLN A 136 -2.91 -1.92 -3.75
CA GLN A 136 -2.96 -3.14 -4.58
C GLN A 136 -2.70 -4.44 -3.79
N SER A 137 -2.05 -4.38 -2.62
CA SER A 137 -1.71 -5.59 -1.86
C SER A 137 -2.93 -6.38 -1.40
N ARG A 138 -4.08 -5.71 -1.12
CA ARG A 138 -5.26 -6.34 -0.54
C ARG A 138 -5.73 -7.59 -1.28
N LEU A 139 -5.88 -7.51 -2.61
CA LEU A 139 -6.34 -8.65 -3.40
C LEU A 139 -5.39 -9.84 -3.34
N PHE A 140 -4.08 -9.58 -3.37
CA PHE A 140 -3.06 -10.63 -3.24
C PHE A 140 -3.01 -11.21 -1.84
N GLU A 141 -3.15 -10.37 -0.80
CA GLU A 141 -3.25 -10.81 0.60
C GLU A 141 -4.45 -11.75 0.80
N GLU A 142 -5.64 -11.33 0.38
CA GLU A 142 -6.87 -12.12 0.47
C GLU A 142 -6.77 -13.45 -0.31
N LYS A 143 -6.21 -13.43 -1.53
CA LYS A 143 -6.02 -14.65 -2.32
C LYS A 143 -4.98 -15.59 -1.73
N CYS A 144 -3.89 -15.08 -1.16
CA CYS A 144 -2.91 -15.89 -0.42
C CYS A 144 -3.56 -16.58 0.79
N LEU A 145 -4.38 -15.86 1.55
CA LEU A 145 -5.10 -16.41 2.71
C LEU A 145 -6.06 -17.53 2.29
N LEU A 146 -6.88 -17.28 1.26
CA LEU A 146 -7.80 -18.30 0.72
C LEU A 146 -7.09 -19.55 0.22
N ALA A 147 -5.89 -19.40 -0.33
CA ALA A 147 -5.07 -20.50 -0.81
C ALA A 147 -4.19 -21.14 0.29
N ASN A 148 -4.28 -20.69 1.54
CA ASN A 148 -3.40 -21.07 2.65
C ASN A 148 -1.91 -20.92 2.32
N ILE A 149 -1.54 -19.85 1.61
CA ILE A 149 -0.16 -19.52 1.27
C ILE A 149 0.34 -18.46 2.25
N PRO A 150 1.39 -18.75 3.03
CA PRO A 150 2.02 -17.75 3.89
C PRO A 150 2.61 -16.61 3.04
N TYR A 151 2.38 -15.38 3.47
CA TYR A 151 2.93 -14.20 2.82
C TYR A 151 3.45 -13.18 3.84
N LYS A 152 4.28 -12.25 3.38
CA LYS A 152 4.80 -11.15 4.19
C LYS A 152 4.83 -9.86 3.39
N ILE A 153 4.29 -8.79 3.97
CA ILE A 153 4.42 -7.44 3.42
C ILE A 153 5.77 -6.86 3.80
N VAL A 154 6.55 -6.45 2.81
CA VAL A 154 7.86 -5.82 3.03
C VAL A 154 7.73 -4.30 3.00
N GLY A 155 8.20 -3.64 4.06
CA GLY A 155 8.17 -2.18 4.16
C GLY A 155 6.82 -1.58 4.54
N GLY A 156 5.89 -2.40 5.00
CA GLY A 156 4.54 -1.98 5.42
C GLY A 156 3.91 -2.96 6.40
N VAL A 157 2.61 -2.81 6.58
CA VAL A 157 1.76 -3.72 7.36
C VAL A 157 0.61 -4.22 6.48
N ASN A 158 0.04 -5.35 6.87
CA ASN A 158 -1.10 -5.94 6.19
C ASN A 158 -2.25 -4.95 6.06
N PHE A 159 -3.05 -5.07 5.01
CA PHE A 159 -4.08 -4.10 4.64
C PHE A 159 -5.01 -3.76 5.81
N TYR A 160 -5.59 -4.77 6.46
CA TYR A 160 -6.53 -4.58 7.57
C TYR A 160 -5.85 -4.12 8.88
N ALA A 161 -4.52 -4.16 8.96
CA ALA A 161 -3.75 -3.64 10.09
C ALA A 161 -3.39 -2.15 9.95
N ARG A 162 -3.60 -1.53 8.78
CA ARG A 162 -3.31 -0.10 8.54
C ARG A 162 -4.18 0.79 9.40
N LYS A 163 -3.60 1.92 9.84
CA LYS A 163 -4.25 2.82 10.81
C LYS A 163 -5.62 3.30 10.32
N GLU A 164 -5.69 3.87 9.11
CA GLU A 164 -6.90 4.42 8.50
C GLU A 164 -7.98 3.35 8.30
N ILE A 165 -7.58 2.13 7.93
CA ILE A 165 -8.49 1.00 7.75
C ILE A 165 -9.05 0.56 9.11
N LYS A 166 -8.20 0.41 10.12
CA LYS A 166 -8.65 0.09 11.50
C LYS A 166 -9.57 1.15 12.06
N ASP A 167 -9.29 2.43 11.81
CA ASP A 167 -10.13 3.53 12.30
C ASP A 167 -11.54 3.43 11.71
N LEU A 168 -11.66 3.27 10.39
CA LEU A 168 -12.94 3.15 9.68
C LEU A 168 -13.68 1.86 10.05
N LEU A 169 -12.99 0.73 10.13
CA LEU A 169 -13.59 -0.53 10.59
C LEU A 169 -14.09 -0.44 12.04
N CYS A 170 -13.39 0.28 12.92
CA CYS A 170 -13.86 0.49 14.28
C CYS A 170 -15.13 1.36 14.33
N TYR A 171 -15.32 2.31 13.40
CA TYR A 171 -16.59 2.99 13.24
C TYR A 171 -17.71 2.02 12.86
N LEU A 172 -17.50 1.21 11.83
CA LEU A 172 -18.45 0.19 11.39
C LEU A 172 -18.78 -0.80 12.53
N LYS A 173 -17.78 -1.30 13.24
CA LYS A 173 -17.96 -2.18 14.41
C LYS A 173 -18.80 -1.51 15.51
N THR A 174 -18.54 -0.24 15.81
CA THR A 174 -19.29 0.51 16.82
C THR A 174 -20.74 0.72 16.42
N ILE A 175 -21.01 0.89 15.14
CA ILE A 175 -22.37 1.03 14.59
C ILE A 175 -23.10 -0.30 14.67
N ASP A 176 -22.45 -1.40 14.30
CA ASP A 176 -23.00 -2.76 14.36
C ASP A 176 -23.21 -3.20 15.80
N ASN A 177 -22.16 -3.16 16.61
CA ASN A 177 -22.16 -3.58 18.01
C ASN A 177 -21.34 -2.64 18.90
N ALA A 178 -22.01 -1.68 19.52
CA ALA A 178 -21.35 -0.71 20.40
C ALA A 178 -20.82 -1.30 21.74
N LYS A 179 -20.96 -2.60 21.97
CA LYS A 179 -20.35 -3.31 23.12
C LYS A 179 -18.89 -3.68 22.90
N ASP A 180 -18.35 -3.45 21.68
CA ASP A 180 -16.90 -3.57 21.43
C ASP A 180 -16.20 -2.32 21.97
N ASP A 181 -15.82 -2.36 23.23
CA ASP A 181 -15.18 -1.24 23.94
C ASP A 181 -13.87 -0.81 23.27
N LEU A 182 -13.11 -1.74 22.68
CA LEU A 182 -11.87 -1.42 21.98
C LEU A 182 -12.14 -0.59 20.74
N ALA A 183 -13.17 -0.94 19.97
CA ALA A 183 -13.58 -0.18 18.79
C ALA A 183 -14.04 1.22 19.17
N VAL A 184 -14.92 1.35 20.18
CA VAL A 184 -15.42 2.67 20.65
C VAL A 184 -14.29 3.55 21.14
N ARG A 185 -13.38 3.02 21.97
CA ARG A 185 -12.23 3.79 22.51
C ARG A 185 -11.26 4.23 21.43
N ARG A 186 -11.13 3.46 20.37
CA ARG A 186 -10.28 3.82 19.25
C ARG A 186 -10.80 5.05 18.51
N ILE A 187 -12.10 5.12 18.25
CA ILE A 187 -12.68 6.16 17.39
C ILE A 187 -13.15 7.41 18.13
N ILE A 188 -13.24 7.38 19.44
CA ILE A 188 -13.83 8.48 20.23
C ILE A 188 -13.11 9.83 20.04
N ASN A 189 -11.82 9.79 19.70
CA ASN A 189 -11.00 10.95 19.34
C ASN A 189 -10.45 10.90 17.90
N VAL A 190 -11.13 10.20 16.99
CA VAL A 190 -10.80 10.16 15.56
C VAL A 190 -12.07 10.54 14.77
N PRO A 191 -12.21 11.78 14.26
CA PRO A 191 -11.29 12.91 14.38
C PRO A 191 -11.16 13.42 15.84
N LYS A 192 -10.17 14.30 16.06
CA LYS A 192 -9.87 14.83 17.40
C LYS A 192 -11.06 15.57 17.99
N ARG A 193 -11.66 15.06 19.07
CA ARG A 193 -12.78 15.68 19.80
C ARG A 193 -12.38 16.33 21.12
N GLY A 194 -11.13 16.12 21.54
CA GLY A 194 -10.59 16.70 22.78
C GLY A 194 -11.21 16.09 24.05
N ILE A 195 -11.58 14.82 24.00
CA ILE A 195 -11.98 14.05 25.19
C ILE A 195 -10.69 13.49 25.80
N GLY A 196 -10.29 14.03 26.96
CA GLY A 196 -8.99 13.73 27.57
C GLY A 196 -8.92 12.33 28.20
N ALA A 197 -7.71 11.81 28.37
CA ALA A 197 -7.45 10.49 28.95
C ALA A 197 -8.08 10.31 30.36
N THR A 198 -8.03 11.35 31.19
CA THR A 198 -8.67 11.33 32.53
C THR A 198 -10.19 11.14 32.44
N THR A 199 -10.83 11.78 31.44
CA THR A 199 -12.26 11.61 31.20
C THR A 199 -12.57 10.18 30.77
N LEU A 200 -11.79 9.63 29.84
CA LEU A 200 -11.94 8.26 29.36
C LEU A 200 -11.73 7.23 30.49
N SER A 201 -10.77 7.48 31.39
CA SER A 201 -10.58 6.65 32.59
C SER A 201 -11.81 6.65 33.51
N ARG A 202 -12.38 7.81 33.76
CA ARG A 202 -13.60 7.92 34.59
C ARG A 202 -14.80 7.20 33.98
N VAL A 203 -14.95 7.29 32.66
CA VAL A 203 -15.99 6.53 31.92
C VAL A 203 -15.76 5.03 32.10
N GLN A 204 -14.51 4.57 31.98
CA GLN A 204 -14.17 3.17 32.16
C GLN A 204 -14.43 2.69 33.58
N ASP A 205 -13.97 3.46 34.59
CA ASP A 205 -14.18 3.11 36.01
C ASP A 205 -15.68 3.00 36.35
N TYR A 206 -16.50 3.87 35.75
CA TYR A 206 -17.95 3.81 35.90
C TYR A 206 -18.55 2.59 35.17
N ALA A 207 -18.10 2.31 33.93
CA ALA A 207 -18.52 1.13 33.18
C ALA A 207 -18.24 -0.17 33.95
N ASP A 208 -17.02 -0.29 34.49
CA ASP A 208 -16.58 -1.45 35.29
C ASP A 208 -17.39 -1.59 36.58
N GLN A 209 -17.68 -0.46 37.25
CA GLN A 209 -18.45 -0.45 38.49
C GLN A 209 -19.92 -0.85 38.27
N MET A 210 -20.49 -0.45 37.14
CA MET A 210 -21.90 -0.71 36.81
C MET A 210 -22.10 -1.98 35.98
N ASP A 211 -21.02 -2.67 35.61
CA ASP A 211 -21.03 -3.86 34.73
C ASP A 211 -21.76 -3.61 33.41
N ILE A 212 -21.42 -2.47 32.76
CA ILE A 212 -21.97 -2.07 31.47
C ILE A 212 -20.84 -1.83 30.47
N SER A 213 -21.18 -1.74 29.17
CA SER A 213 -20.19 -1.41 28.14
C SER A 213 -19.68 0.04 28.27
N PHE A 214 -18.50 0.28 27.74
CA PHE A 214 -17.93 1.64 27.69
C PHE A 214 -18.87 2.61 26.96
N TYR A 215 -19.52 2.17 25.88
CA TYR A 215 -20.49 2.98 25.14
C TYR A 215 -21.76 3.26 25.95
N ASP A 216 -22.27 2.27 26.69
CA ASP A 216 -23.43 2.48 27.55
C ASP A 216 -23.11 3.50 28.68
N ALA A 217 -21.89 3.43 29.22
CA ALA A 217 -21.42 4.44 30.19
C ALA A 217 -21.32 5.83 29.56
N LEU A 218 -20.89 5.96 28.29
CA LEU A 218 -20.91 7.24 27.58
C LEU A 218 -22.34 7.79 27.41
N ARG A 219 -23.32 6.93 27.19
CA ARG A 219 -24.75 7.33 27.05
C ARG A 219 -25.37 7.90 28.32
N VAL A 220 -24.83 7.55 29.46
CA VAL A 220 -25.25 8.05 30.79
C VAL A 220 -24.16 8.90 31.45
N ALA A 221 -23.33 9.56 30.63
CA ALA A 221 -22.16 10.30 31.11
C ALA A 221 -22.49 11.43 32.13
N GLU A 222 -23.72 11.91 32.14
CA GLU A 222 -24.25 12.86 33.14
C GLU A 222 -24.24 12.30 34.56
N GLU A 223 -24.36 10.98 34.72
CA GLU A 223 -24.33 10.28 36.01
C GLU A 223 -22.92 10.09 36.56
N ILE A 224 -21.87 10.24 35.69
CA ILE A 224 -20.48 9.97 36.05
C ILE A 224 -19.91 11.17 36.84
N PRO A 225 -19.42 10.96 38.07
CA PRO A 225 -18.85 12.04 38.86
C PRO A 225 -17.69 12.74 38.20
N SER A 226 -17.67 14.06 38.25
CA SER A 226 -16.55 14.89 37.77
C SER A 226 -16.27 14.83 36.24
N ILE A 227 -17.22 14.42 35.43
CA ILE A 227 -17.13 14.50 33.95
C ILE A 227 -17.02 15.96 33.46
N GLY A 228 -17.76 16.88 34.12
CA GLY A 228 -17.62 18.30 33.93
C GLY A 228 -17.75 18.77 32.47
N ARG A 229 -16.77 19.56 32.01
CA ARG A 229 -16.77 20.16 30.66
C ARG A 229 -16.69 19.16 29.51
N SER A 230 -16.37 17.92 29.80
CA SER A 230 -16.28 16.87 28.78
C SER A 230 -17.64 16.30 28.39
N LEU A 231 -18.70 16.56 29.18
CA LEU A 231 -20.03 16.01 28.93
C LEU A 231 -20.54 16.38 27.54
N SER A 232 -20.52 17.66 27.16
CA SER A 232 -21.00 18.10 25.84
C SER A 232 -20.26 17.44 24.66
N LYS A 233 -18.97 17.10 24.84
CA LYS A 233 -18.17 16.40 23.83
C LYS A 233 -18.56 14.92 23.72
N ILE A 234 -18.84 14.31 24.87
CA ILE A 234 -19.32 12.92 24.95
C ILE A 234 -20.72 12.84 24.33
N ASP A 235 -21.62 13.73 24.67
CA ASP A 235 -22.97 13.80 24.09
C ASP A 235 -22.92 14.00 22.58
N GLY A 236 -22.02 14.87 22.10
CA GLY A 236 -21.78 15.04 20.68
C GLY A 236 -21.33 13.73 19.98
N PHE A 237 -20.44 12.99 20.61
CA PHE A 237 -20.01 11.68 20.06
C PHE A 237 -21.14 10.65 20.10
N VAL A 238 -21.88 10.53 21.21
CA VAL A 238 -23.01 9.59 21.34
C VAL A 238 -24.08 9.91 20.30
N THR A 239 -24.47 11.19 20.16
CA THR A 239 -25.45 11.64 19.16
C THR A 239 -24.99 11.31 17.75
N PHE A 240 -23.71 11.51 17.45
CA PHE A 240 -23.11 11.19 16.17
C PHE A 240 -23.22 9.68 15.85
N ILE A 241 -22.85 8.82 16.79
CA ILE A 241 -22.95 7.36 16.62
C ILE A 241 -24.42 6.91 16.49
N GLN A 242 -25.33 7.47 17.28
CA GLN A 242 -26.76 7.16 17.16
C GLN A 242 -27.33 7.56 15.78
N GLY A 243 -26.93 8.71 15.25
CA GLY A 243 -27.30 9.15 13.90
C GLY A 243 -26.81 8.20 12.83
N LEU A 244 -25.59 7.65 12.94
CA LEU A 244 -25.07 6.65 12.02
C LEU A 244 -25.77 5.30 12.16
N LYS A 245 -26.12 4.87 13.39
CA LYS A 245 -26.90 3.64 13.62
C LYS A 245 -28.27 3.70 12.94
N SER A 246 -28.98 4.83 13.04
CA SER A 246 -30.26 5.02 12.37
C SER A 246 -30.14 4.97 10.84
N LYS A 247 -29.04 5.44 10.28
CA LYS A 247 -28.77 5.37 8.85
C LYS A 247 -28.42 3.95 8.38
N ALA A 248 -27.73 3.18 9.22
CA ALA A 248 -27.34 1.81 8.91
C ALA A 248 -28.52 0.88 8.60
N GLU A 249 -29.73 1.21 9.07
CA GLU A 249 -30.94 0.45 8.76
C GLU A 249 -31.38 0.56 7.28
N ALA A 250 -31.00 1.63 6.60
CA ALA A 250 -31.40 1.93 5.24
C ALA A 250 -30.24 1.96 4.23
N TYR A 251 -29.02 2.10 4.71
CA TYR A 251 -27.83 2.25 3.88
C TYR A 251 -27.18 0.89 3.62
N THR A 252 -26.59 0.74 2.44
CA THR A 252 -25.64 -0.33 2.16
C THR A 252 -24.37 -0.12 2.99
N VAL A 253 -23.51 -1.14 3.09
CA VAL A 253 -22.22 -1.03 3.80
C VAL A 253 -21.34 0.04 3.16
N ARG A 254 -21.35 0.16 1.82
CA ARG A 254 -20.67 1.20 1.06
C ARG A 254 -21.19 2.60 1.45
N GLU A 255 -22.48 2.83 1.33
CA GLU A 255 -23.09 4.13 1.65
C GLU A 255 -22.81 4.55 3.10
N LEU A 256 -22.86 3.59 4.03
CA LEU A 256 -22.56 3.84 5.44
C LEU A 256 -21.09 4.23 5.64
N LEU A 257 -20.16 3.54 4.99
CA LEU A 257 -18.72 3.85 5.06
C LEU A 257 -18.44 5.23 4.46
N GLU A 258 -18.98 5.54 3.30
CA GLU A 258 -18.84 6.85 2.65
C GLU A 258 -19.42 7.98 3.53
N GLU A 259 -20.55 7.73 4.19
CA GLU A 259 -21.15 8.68 5.11
C GLU A 259 -20.28 8.91 6.36
N ILE A 260 -19.66 7.85 6.90
CA ILE A 260 -18.68 7.97 8.00
C ILE A 260 -17.50 8.84 7.56
N ILE A 261 -16.93 8.57 6.40
CA ILE A 261 -15.79 9.32 5.85
C ILE A 261 -16.16 10.81 5.69
N ARG A 262 -17.33 11.08 5.11
CA ARG A 262 -17.84 12.43 4.89
C ARG A 262 -18.07 13.20 6.19
N LEU A 263 -18.77 12.60 7.16
CA LEU A 263 -19.15 13.25 8.42
C LEU A 263 -17.96 13.43 9.37
N THR A 264 -16.98 12.52 9.31
CA THR A 264 -15.74 12.65 10.10
C THR A 264 -14.75 13.61 9.47
N GLY A 265 -14.86 13.90 8.18
CA GLY A 265 -13.86 14.67 7.43
C GLY A 265 -12.53 13.95 7.29
N TYR A 266 -12.50 12.62 7.44
CA TYR A 266 -11.27 11.84 7.51
C TYR A 266 -10.38 12.02 6.27
N VAL A 267 -10.97 11.93 5.09
CA VAL A 267 -10.24 12.14 3.81
C VAL A 267 -9.85 13.60 3.65
N THR A 268 -10.72 14.54 4.03
CA THR A 268 -10.42 15.99 3.95
C THR A 268 -9.21 16.38 4.82
N GLU A 269 -9.06 15.76 6.00
CA GLU A 269 -7.86 15.94 6.84
C GLU A 269 -6.60 15.44 6.13
N LEU A 270 -6.66 14.26 5.52
CA LEU A 270 -5.54 13.67 4.75
C LEU A 270 -5.19 14.50 3.51
N GLU A 271 -6.19 15.01 2.78
CA GLU A 271 -5.98 15.91 1.64
C GLU A 271 -5.26 17.21 2.06
N ALA A 272 -5.62 17.74 3.22
CA ALA A 272 -4.99 18.95 3.76
C ALA A 272 -3.52 18.75 4.18
N GLU A 273 -3.10 17.53 4.49
CA GLU A 273 -1.69 17.20 4.75
C GLU A 273 -0.83 17.28 3.49
N ASP A 274 -1.41 17.04 2.29
CA ASP A 274 -0.78 17.04 0.96
C ASP A 274 0.60 16.36 0.90
N THR A 275 0.71 15.23 1.57
CA THR A 275 1.91 14.38 1.59
C THR A 275 1.69 13.13 0.75
N GLU A 276 2.77 12.48 0.33
CA GLU A 276 2.67 11.19 -0.34
C GLU A 276 2.11 10.11 0.58
N GLU A 277 2.42 10.18 1.87
CA GLU A 277 1.87 9.27 2.87
C GLU A 277 0.35 9.45 3.02
N SER A 278 -0.13 10.69 3.04
CA SER A 278 -1.57 10.97 3.13
C SER A 278 -2.32 10.50 1.87
N ARG A 279 -1.73 10.67 0.69
CA ARG A 279 -2.28 10.16 -0.58
C ARG A 279 -2.36 8.63 -0.57
N ALA A 280 -1.31 7.94 -0.14
CA ALA A 280 -1.33 6.49 0.00
C ALA A 280 -2.40 5.99 0.99
N ARG A 281 -2.69 6.74 2.05
CA ARG A 281 -3.80 6.44 2.97
C ARG A 281 -5.16 6.63 2.31
N ILE A 282 -5.33 7.65 1.47
CA ILE A 282 -6.56 7.86 0.69
C ILE A 282 -6.78 6.68 -0.26
N GLU A 283 -5.74 6.24 -0.98
CA GLU A 283 -5.82 5.05 -1.83
C GLU A 283 -6.24 3.79 -1.05
N ASN A 284 -5.74 3.62 0.18
CA ASN A 284 -6.16 2.52 1.05
C ASN A 284 -7.65 2.63 1.44
N ILE A 285 -8.15 3.84 1.70
CA ILE A 285 -9.56 4.09 1.99
C ILE A 285 -10.42 3.78 0.76
N ASP A 286 -10.02 4.21 -0.42
CA ASP A 286 -10.70 3.91 -1.68
C ASP A 286 -10.76 2.40 -1.94
N GLU A 287 -9.70 1.67 -1.57
CA GLU A 287 -9.68 0.21 -1.67
C GLU A 287 -10.60 -0.47 -0.64
N LEU A 288 -10.78 0.11 0.55
CA LEU A 288 -11.78 -0.38 1.51
C LEU A 288 -13.21 -0.15 0.98
N ILE A 289 -13.48 0.97 0.34
CA ILE A 289 -14.77 1.23 -0.32
C ILE A 289 -15.00 0.20 -1.42
N SER A 290 -14.00 -0.09 -2.24
CA SER A 290 -14.08 -1.14 -3.27
C SER A 290 -14.38 -2.53 -2.68
N LYS A 291 -13.84 -2.83 -1.50
CA LYS A 291 -14.14 -4.08 -0.78
C LYS A 291 -15.61 -4.15 -0.34
N THR A 292 -16.20 -3.04 0.11
CA THR A 292 -17.62 -3.03 0.49
C THR A 292 -18.55 -3.26 -0.71
N GLU A 293 -18.20 -2.70 -1.87
CA GLU A 293 -18.95 -2.92 -3.12
C GLU A 293 -18.86 -4.37 -3.58
N ALA A 294 -17.64 -4.93 -3.62
CA ALA A 294 -17.43 -6.33 -3.98
C ALA A 294 -18.17 -7.30 -3.03
N TYR A 295 -18.30 -6.97 -1.75
CA TYR A 295 -19.07 -7.74 -0.80
C TYR A 295 -20.57 -7.71 -1.12
N GLN A 296 -21.09 -6.54 -1.53
CA GLN A 296 -22.48 -6.38 -1.93
C GLN A 296 -22.78 -7.15 -3.21
N GLU A 297 -21.96 -6.99 -4.26
CA GLU A 297 -22.10 -7.72 -5.53
C GLU A 297 -22.12 -9.25 -5.30
N ALA A 298 -21.17 -9.75 -4.48
CA ALA A 298 -21.12 -11.17 -4.14
C ALA A 298 -22.36 -11.65 -3.36
N GLY A 299 -22.97 -10.81 -2.52
CA GLY A 299 -24.23 -11.09 -1.84
C GLY A 299 -25.39 -11.19 -2.82
N GLU A 300 -25.49 -10.24 -3.75
CA GLU A 300 -26.52 -10.22 -4.80
C GLU A 300 -26.45 -11.45 -5.72
N GLU A 301 -25.24 -11.85 -6.13
CA GLU A 301 -25.03 -13.06 -6.93
C GLU A 301 -25.48 -14.35 -6.21
N ARG A 302 -25.28 -14.41 -4.88
CA ARG A 302 -25.71 -15.55 -4.06
C ARG A 302 -27.19 -15.46 -3.65
N GLY A 303 -27.84 -14.31 -3.88
CA GLY A 303 -29.21 -14.05 -3.40
C GLY A 303 -29.27 -13.88 -1.88
N GLU A 304 -28.21 -13.47 -1.23
CA GLU A 304 -28.07 -13.25 0.21
C GLU A 304 -27.99 -11.76 0.52
N PRO A 305 -28.59 -11.29 1.62
CA PRO A 305 -28.48 -9.87 2.00
C PRO A 305 -27.04 -9.54 2.44
N ALA A 306 -26.46 -8.53 1.84
CA ALA A 306 -25.16 -7.99 2.22
C ALA A 306 -25.31 -7.13 3.49
N THR A 307 -25.21 -7.75 4.67
CA THR A 307 -25.37 -7.07 5.96
C THR A 307 -24.05 -6.51 6.50
N LEU A 308 -24.14 -5.47 7.34
CA LEU A 308 -22.95 -4.91 8.03
C LEU A 308 -22.26 -5.97 8.90
N SER A 309 -23.02 -6.73 9.69
CA SER A 309 -22.45 -7.78 10.55
C SER A 309 -21.72 -8.84 9.71
N GLY A 310 -22.32 -9.31 8.61
CA GLY A 310 -21.69 -10.28 7.72
C GLY A 310 -20.40 -9.75 7.08
N PHE A 311 -20.38 -8.48 6.67
CA PHE A 311 -19.15 -7.83 6.19
C PHE A 311 -18.05 -7.84 7.24
N LEU A 312 -18.37 -7.46 8.48
CA LEU A 312 -17.41 -7.41 9.58
C LEU A 312 -16.91 -8.81 9.98
N GLU A 313 -17.77 -9.84 9.92
CA GLU A 313 -17.38 -11.22 10.12
C GLU A 313 -16.38 -11.70 9.04
N GLU A 314 -16.65 -11.40 7.78
CA GLU A 314 -15.73 -11.72 6.67
C GLU A 314 -14.36 -11.07 6.89
N ILE A 315 -14.33 -9.78 7.26
CA ILE A 315 -13.09 -9.07 7.56
C ILE A 315 -12.37 -9.68 8.78
N ALA A 316 -13.07 -10.05 9.81
CA ALA A 316 -12.47 -10.66 11.01
C ALA A 316 -11.80 -12.00 10.68
N LEU A 317 -12.42 -12.84 9.85
CA LEU A 317 -11.82 -14.10 9.40
C LEU A 317 -10.51 -13.89 8.64
N ILE A 318 -10.43 -12.83 7.82
CA ILE A 318 -9.22 -12.47 7.09
C ILE A 318 -8.13 -11.96 8.03
N ALA A 319 -8.48 -11.10 8.98
CA ALA A 319 -7.51 -10.45 9.88
C ALA A 319 -6.88 -11.39 10.91
N ASP A 320 -7.59 -12.44 11.36
CA ASP A 320 -7.11 -13.37 12.38
C ASP A 320 -6.03 -14.36 11.87
N ILE A 321 -5.93 -14.56 10.55
CA ILE A 321 -4.98 -15.51 9.94
C ILE A 321 -3.57 -14.88 9.79
N ASP A 322 -3.40 -13.59 10.06
CA ASP A 322 -2.19 -12.81 9.77
C ASP A 322 -0.96 -13.08 10.69
N SER A 323 -0.97 -14.08 11.57
CA SER A 323 0.19 -14.42 12.40
C SER A 323 1.14 -15.37 11.67
N VAL A 324 2.04 -14.83 10.86
CA VAL A 324 3.09 -15.62 10.18
C VAL A 324 4.27 -15.83 11.12
N ASP A 325 4.67 -17.09 11.30
CA ASP A 325 5.92 -17.46 11.97
C ASP A 325 7.11 -16.87 11.16
N PRO A 326 8.03 -16.09 11.77
CA PRO A 326 9.17 -15.51 11.08
C PRO A 326 10.08 -16.52 10.36
N ASP A 327 10.10 -17.76 10.81
CA ASP A 327 10.90 -18.85 10.24
C ASP A 327 10.17 -19.64 9.12
N GLN A 328 8.93 -19.28 8.81
CA GLN A 328 8.11 -19.93 7.80
C GLN A 328 8.51 -19.50 6.39
N ASP A 329 8.39 -20.45 5.43
CA ASP A 329 8.51 -20.18 3.99
C ASP A 329 7.31 -19.36 3.52
N TYR A 330 7.51 -18.13 3.04
CA TYR A 330 6.45 -17.18 2.68
C TYR A 330 6.74 -16.42 1.38
N VAL A 331 5.67 -16.07 0.67
CA VAL A 331 5.73 -15.19 -0.50
C VAL A 331 5.95 -13.75 -0.03
N LEU A 332 6.73 -12.99 -0.79
CA LEU A 332 6.99 -11.58 -0.50
C LEU A 332 6.08 -10.70 -1.36
N LEU A 333 5.32 -9.83 -0.69
CA LEU A 333 4.49 -8.81 -1.30
C LEU A 333 5.07 -7.43 -0.98
N MET A 334 5.32 -6.59 -1.99
CA MET A 334 5.93 -5.28 -1.75
C MET A 334 5.69 -4.30 -2.88
N THR A 335 5.85 -3.01 -2.57
CA THR A 335 5.91 -1.99 -3.61
C THR A 335 7.22 -2.09 -4.39
N LEU A 336 7.20 -1.62 -5.64
CA LEU A 336 8.39 -1.49 -6.47
C LEU A 336 9.50 -0.69 -5.78
N HIS A 337 9.13 0.35 -5.02
CA HIS A 337 10.09 1.15 -4.25
C HIS A 337 10.78 0.34 -3.15
N SER A 338 10.02 -0.51 -2.46
CA SER A 338 10.56 -1.39 -1.40
C SER A 338 11.43 -2.50 -1.96
N ALA A 339 11.24 -2.88 -3.23
CA ALA A 339 12.01 -3.92 -3.91
C ALA A 339 13.42 -3.47 -4.30
N LYS A 340 13.70 -2.16 -4.30
CA LYS A 340 15.05 -1.66 -4.64
C LYS A 340 16.10 -2.21 -3.70
N GLY A 341 17.15 -2.80 -4.29
CA GLY A 341 18.24 -3.44 -3.55
C GLY A 341 18.02 -4.93 -3.24
N LEU A 342 16.81 -5.44 -3.44
CA LEU A 342 16.48 -6.86 -3.28
C LEU A 342 16.58 -7.60 -4.62
N GLU A 343 16.51 -8.94 -4.57
CA GLU A 343 16.51 -9.79 -5.76
C GLU A 343 15.79 -11.11 -5.46
N PHE A 344 15.09 -11.65 -6.47
CA PHE A 344 14.24 -12.83 -6.29
C PHE A 344 14.36 -13.74 -7.52
N PRO A 345 14.37 -15.09 -7.33
CA PRO A 345 14.33 -16.02 -8.46
C PRO A 345 13.17 -15.76 -9.42
N ASN A 346 11.95 -15.55 -8.90
CA ASN A 346 10.74 -15.36 -9.67
C ASN A 346 10.02 -14.09 -9.24
N VAL A 347 9.69 -13.22 -10.18
CA VAL A 347 9.03 -11.94 -9.92
C VAL A 347 7.74 -11.86 -10.72
N PHE A 348 6.66 -11.51 -10.04
CA PHE A 348 5.41 -11.04 -10.63
C PHE A 348 5.35 -9.53 -10.51
N LEU A 349 5.30 -8.84 -11.65
CA LEU A 349 5.16 -7.39 -11.75
C LEU A 349 3.73 -7.10 -12.18
N VAL A 350 2.90 -6.66 -11.25
CA VAL A 350 1.45 -6.62 -11.41
C VAL A 350 0.90 -5.21 -11.59
N GLY A 351 -0.29 -5.10 -12.20
CA GLY A 351 -0.93 -3.81 -12.43
C GLY A 351 -0.23 -2.96 -13.48
N MET A 352 0.30 -3.60 -14.54
CA MET A 352 1.01 -2.94 -15.64
C MET A 352 0.03 -2.34 -16.63
N GLU A 353 -0.61 -1.25 -16.23
CA GLU A 353 -1.65 -0.55 -17.00
C GLU A 353 -1.68 0.93 -16.71
N ASP A 354 -2.04 1.74 -17.71
CA ASP A 354 -2.13 3.20 -17.60
C ASP A 354 -3.10 3.61 -16.49
N GLY A 355 -2.67 4.59 -15.69
CA GLY A 355 -3.42 5.06 -14.52
C GLY A 355 -2.97 4.43 -13.20
N ILE A 356 -2.41 3.21 -13.22
CA ILE A 356 -1.79 2.55 -12.07
C ILE A 356 -0.28 2.56 -12.20
N PHE A 357 0.24 1.96 -13.26
CA PHE A 357 1.66 1.94 -13.54
C PHE A 357 1.94 1.96 -15.06
N PRO A 358 2.27 3.13 -15.62
CA PRO A 358 2.53 4.41 -14.93
C PRO A 358 1.28 5.02 -14.28
N SER A 359 1.50 5.82 -13.21
CA SER A 359 0.41 6.47 -12.49
C SER A 359 -0.28 7.53 -13.34
N TYR A 360 -1.59 7.73 -13.13
CA TYR A 360 -2.34 8.78 -13.84
C TYR A 360 -1.70 10.18 -13.65
N MET A 361 -1.22 10.48 -12.44
CA MET A 361 -0.56 11.75 -12.16
C MET A 361 0.71 11.95 -13.01
N SER A 362 1.50 10.90 -13.18
CA SER A 362 2.73 10.97 -14.00
C SER A 362 2.42 11.06 -15.49
N ILE A 363 1.33 10.44 -15.97
CA ILE A 363 0.87 10.52 -17.36
C ILE A 363 0.41 11.93 -17.70
N MET A 364 -0.33 12.58 -16.77
CA MET A 364 -0.92 13.91 -16.96
C MET A 364 0.00 15.06 -16.55
N SER A 365 1.20 14.76 -16.07
CA SER A 365 2.18 15.77 -15.63
C SER A 365 2.75 16.53 -16.82
N ASP A 366 2.86 17.85 -16.70
CA ASP A 366 3.60 18.69 -17.65
C ASP A 366 5.12 18.48 -17.56
N ASP A 367 5.61 17.88 -16.46
CA ASP A 367 7.01 17.51 -16.27
C ASP A 367 7.29 16.11 -16.79
N HIS A 368 7.84 16.01 -18.00
CA HIS A 368 8.22 14.73 -18.61
C HIS A 368 9.16 13.88 -17.72
N SER A 369 9.85 14.48 -16.75
CA SER A 369 10.70 13.76 -15.82
C SER A 369 9.91 12.81 -14.89
N ASP A 370 8.61 13.05 -14.68
CA ASP A 370 7.76 12.19 -13.85
C ASP A 370 7.49 10.85 -14.55
N LEU A 371 7.23 10.88 -15.86
CA LEU A 371 7.08 9.64 -16.64
C LEU A 371 8.42 8.89 -16.80
N GLU A 372 9.54 9.63 -16.89
CA GLU A 372 10.86 9.02 -16.88
C GLU A 372 11.17 8.33 -15.52
N GLU A 373 10.66 8.88 -14.40
CA GLU A 373 10.80 8.23 -13.09
C GLU A 373 9.97 6.94 -13.00
N GLU A 374 8.72 6.93 -13.48
CA GLU A 374 7.91 5.71 -13.59
C GLU A 374 8.64 4.65 -14.43
N ARG A 375 9.29 5.06 -15.52
CA ARG A 375 10.06 4.14 -16.37
C ARG A 375 11.31 3.60 -15.66
N ARG A 376 12.01 4.43 -14.85
CA ARG A 376 13.08 3.95 -13.95
C ARG A 376 12.56 2.98 -12.89
N LEU A 377 11.37 3.23 -12.38
CA LEU A 377 10.73 2.32 -11.42
C LEU A 377 10.39 0.97 -12.06
N CYS A 378 9.89 0.98 -13.31
CA CYS A 378 9.69 -0.24 -14.09
C CYS A 378 10.99 -1.01 -14.33
N TYR A 379 12.04 -0.31 -14.73
CA TYR A 379 13.39 -0.87 -14.88
C TYR A 379 13.89 -1.50 -13.58
N VAL A 380 13.69 -0.83 -12.44
CA VAL A 380 14.01 -1.40 -11.13
C VAL A 380 13.23 -2.69 -10.90
N GLY A 381 11.92 -2.70 -11.14
CA GLY A 381 11.08 -3.89 -10.98
C GLY A 381 11.54 -5.07 -11.81
N ILE A 382 11.77 -4.85 -13.11
CA ILE A 382 12.26 -5.87 -14.05
C ILE A 382 13.60 -6.45 -13.57
N THR A 383 14.53 -5.59 -13.15
CA THR A 383 15.88 -6.01 -12.71
C THR A 383 15.91 -6.65 -11.33
N ARG A 384 14.78 -6.82 -10.65
CA ARG A 384 14.71 -7.64 -9.40
C ARG A 384 14.64 -9.12 -9.70
N ALA A 385 14.18 -9.51 -10.91
CA ALA A 385 14.07 -10.90 -11.31
C ALA A 385 15.44 -11.49 -11.67
N MET A 386 15.70 -12.69 -11.14
CA MET A 386 16.90 -13.46 -11.44
C MET A 386 16.65 -14.42 -12.60
N LYS A 387 15.56 -15.21 -12.56
CA LYS A 387 15.27 -16.32 -13.46
C LYS A 387 14.03 -16.08 -14.30
N GLU A 388 12.90 -15.78 -13.67
CA GLU A 388 11.61 -15.64 -14.33
C GLU A 388 10.95 -14.31 -13.99
N LEU A 389 10.34 -13.69 -14.99
CA LEU A 389 9.56 -12.48 -14.88
C LEU A 389 8.20 -12.66 -15.54
N THR A 390 7.14 -12.49 -14.77
CA THR A 390 5.77 -12.43 -15.26
C THR A 390 5.23 -11.04 -15.02
N MET A 391 4.69 -10.40 -16.05
CA MET A 391 4.05 -9.10 -16.00
C MET A 391 2.56 -9.28 -16.23
N THR A 392 1.74 -8.60 -15.44
CA THR A 392 0.28 -8.73 -15.55
C THR A 392 -0.41 -7.37 -15.58
N SER A 393 -1.58 -7.33 -16.22
CA SER A 393 -2.47 -6.17 -16.25
C SER A 393 -3.92 -6.62 -16.19
N ALA A 394 -4.82 -5.71 -15.82
CA ALA A 394 -6.26 -5.90 -15.91
C ALA A 394 -6.87 -4.86 -16.86
N ARG A 395 -7.97 -5.23 -17.54
CA ARG A 395 -8.71 -4.31 -18.43
C ARG A 395 -9.59 -3.35 -17.66
N GLN A 396 -10.03 -3.77 -16.49
CA GLN A 396 -10.85 -2.97 -15.60
C GLN A 396 -10.45 -3.22 -14.14
N ARG A 397 -10.58 -2.18 -13.34
CA ARG A 397 -10.40 -2.27 -11.87
C ARG A 397 -11.52 -1.58 -11.15
N MET A 398 -11.86 -2.13 -10.00
CA MET A 398 -12.72 -1.44 -9.06
C MET A 398 -11.88 -0.45 -8.27
N ILE A 399 -12.14 0.84 -8.44
CA ILE A 399 -11.47 1.93 -7.72
C ILE A 399 -12.55 2.77 -7.08
N ARG A 400 -12.52 2.88 -5.76
CA ARG A 400 -13.52 3.58 -4.94
C ARG A 400 -14.96 3.04 -5.18
N GLY A 401 -15.08 1.72 -5.40
CA GLY A 401 -16.34 1.05 -5.64
C GLY A 401 -16.93 1.24 -7.04
N ASP A 402 -16.20 1.88 -7.95
CA ASP A 402 -16.62 2.07 -9.34
C ASP A 402 -15.66 1.34 -10.30
N VAL A 403 -16.21 0.72 -11.34
CA VAL A 403 -15.41 0.03 -12.36
C VAL A 403 -14.78 1.06 -13.29
N GLN A 404 -13.44 1.04 -13.37
CA GLN A 404 -12.66 1.85 -14.30
C GLN A 404 -11.98 0.95 -15.33
N TYR A 405 -11.89 1.46 -16.59
CA TYR A 405 -11.34 0.75 -17.75
C TYR A 405 -10.02 1.34 -18.20
#